data_770040ca4bdd40a1bda813743562b5fe
#
_entry.id   770040ca4bdd40a1bda813743562b5fe
#
_cell.length_a   1.000
_cell.length_b   1.000
_cell.length_c   1.000
_cell.angle_alpha   90.00
_cell.angle_beta   90.00
_cell.angle_gamma   90.00
#
_symmetry.space_group_name_H-M   'P 1'
#
loop_
_entity.id
_entity.type
_entity.pdbx_description
1 polymer ?
#
loop_
_entity_poly.entity_id
_entity_poly.type
_entity_poly.pdbx_seq_one_letter_code
_entity_poly.pdbx_strand_id
1 'polypeptide(L)' 'MSVKTNIKDFYGRVIGTVVEENNGDKTIKDFYGRPLDYYKKGRNVTTDFYGRVVASGDQLTMLLNSGK' A
#
# COMPACT_ATOMS: atom_id res chain seq x y z
N MET A 1 3.40 -12.00 -12.43
CA MET A 1 3.23 -10.67 -13.03
C MET A 1 2.63 -9.72 -12.00
N SER A 2 3.17 -8.53 -11.84
CA SER A 2 2.65 -7.59 -10.86
C SER A 2 1.73 -6.56 -11.51
N VAL A 3 0.78 -6.05 -10.73
CA VAL A 3 -0.16 -5.02 -11.19
C VAL A 3 0.10 -3.76 -10.40
N LYS A 4 0.21 -2.63 -11.08
CA LYS A 4 0.43 -1.33 -10.45
C LYS A 4 -0.82 -0.48 -10.59
N THR A 5 -1.23 0.15 -9.50
CA THR A 5 -2.37 1.05 -9.48
C THR A 5 -1.94 2.36 -8.85
N ASN A 6 -2.14 3.47 -9.56
CA ASN A 6 -1.82 4.78 -9.03
C ASN A 6 -2.90 5.20 -8.03
N ILE A 7 -2.47 5.80 -6.92
CA ILE A 7 -3.37 6.38 -5.92
C ILE A 7 -3.32 7.88 -6.08
N LYS A 8 -4.50 8.50 -6.21
CA LYS A 8 -4.61 9.94 -6.40
C LYS A 8 -5.27 10.58 -5.19
N ASP A 9 -4.88 11.82 -4.92
CA ASP A 9 -5.53 12.59 -3.86
C ASP A 9 -6.84 13.19 -4.38
N PHE A 10 -7.47 13.99 -3.52
CA PHE A 10 -8.73 14.64 -3.85
C PHE A 10 -8.63 15.53 -5.08
N TYR A 11 -7.44 16.06 -5.35
CA TYR A 11 -7.21 16.96 -6.48
C TYR A 11 -6.78 16.23 -7.74
N GLY A 12 -6.72 14.90 -7.72
CA GLY A 12 -6.34 14.10 -8.86
C GLY A 12 -4.84 13.94 -9.05
N ARG A 13 -4.03 14.35 -8.10
CA ARG A 13 -2.58 14.21 -8.18
C ARG A 13 -2.17 12.82 -7.68
N VAL A 14 -1.20 12.21 -8.37
CA VAL A 14 -0.69 10.91 -7.94
C VAL A 14 0.14 11.11 -6.68
N ILE A 15 -0.27 10.46 -5.58
CA ILE A 15 0.41 10.54 -4.29
C ILE A 15 1.12 9.25 -3.93
N GLY A 16 0.88 8.19 -4.68
CA GLY A 16 1.54 6.92 -4.43
C GLY A 16 1.10 5.86 -5.42
N THR A 17 1.58 4.65 -5.22
CA THR A 17 1.30 3.53 -6.09
C THR A 17 1.16 2.27 -5.25
N VAL A 18 0.18 1.44 -5.57
CA VAL A 18 0.05 0.10 -5.00
C VAL A 18 0.53 -0.89 -6.05
N VAL A 19 1.47 -1.75 -5.65
CA VAL A 19 1.97 -2.83 -6.50
C VAL A 19 1.45 -4.14 -5.95
N GLU A 20 0.69 -4.87 -6.75
CA GLU A 20 0.14 -6.17 -6.35
C GLU A 20 0.97 -7.28 -6.98
N GLU A 21 1.46 -8.20 -6.16
CA GLU A 21 2.27 -9.33 -6.61
C GLU A 21 1.38 -10.51 -6.99
N ASN A 22 1.98 -11.51 -7.66
CA ASN A 22 1.23 -12.68 -8.11
C ASN A 22 0.61 -13.47 -6.96
N ASN A 23 1.26 -13.48 -5.79
CA ASN A 23 0.76 -14.21 -4.63
C ASN A 23 -0.33 -13.46 -3.87
N GLY A 24 -0.67 -12.25 -4.33
CA GLY A 24 -1.71 -11.44 -3.70
C GLY A 24 -1.19 -10.45 -2.68
N ASP A 25 0.09 -10.48 -2.35
CA ASP A 25 0.69 -9.47 -1.50
C ASP A 25 0.73 -8.14 -2.23
N LYS A 26 0.62 -7.05 -1.47
CA LYS A 26 0.65 -5.71 -2.05
C LYS A 26 1.66 -4.85 -1.32
N THR A 27 2.25 -3.90 -2.05
CA THR A 27 3.15 -2.91 -1.48
C THR A 27 2.65 -1.54 -1.88
N ILE A 28 2.51 -0.63 -0.90
CA ILE A 28 2.20 0.75 -1.20
C ILE A 28 3.50 1.56 -1.19
N LYS A 29 3.68 2.37 -2.22
CA LYS A 29 4.88 3.20 -2.38
C LYS A 29 4.46 4.65 -2.44
N ASP A 30 5.36 5.53 -1.98
CA ASP A 30 5.10 6.97 -2.07
C ASP A 30 5.33 7.46 -3.50
N PHE A 31 5.18 8.77 -3.69
CA PHE A 31 5.36 9.40 -4.99
C PHE A 31 6.77 9.17 -5.55
N TYR A 32 7.76 9.01 -4.69
CA TYR A 32 9.15 8.80 -5.10
C TYR A 32 9.51 7.34 -5.30
N GLY A 33 8.54 6.44 -5.13
CA GLY A 33 8.79 5.01 -5.31
C GLY A 33 9.31 4.29 -4.10
N ARG A 34 9.37 4.93 -2.94
CA ARG A 34 9.84 4.29 -1.71
C ARG A 34 8.72 3.51 -1.06
N PRO A 35 8.97 2.27 -0.61
CA PRO A 35 7.91 1.49 0.05
C PRO A 35 7.54 2.12 1.39
N LEU A 36 6.24 2.17 1.64
CA LEU A 36 5.69 2.72 2.90
C LEU A 36 5.09 1.62 3.76
N ASP A 37 4.20 0.82 3.19
CA ASP A 37 3.47 -0.21 3.90
C ASP A 37 3.29 -1.42 3.01
N TYR A 38 2.92 -2.55 3.63
CA TYR A 38 2.72 -3.80 2.93
C TYR A 38 1.43 -4.46 3.37
N TYR A 39 0.74 -5.09 2.43
CA TYR A 39 -0.37 -5.99 2.73
C TYR A 39 0.10 -7.43 2.49
N LYS A 40 -0.04 -8.29 3.48
CA LYS A 40 0.35 -9.69 3.40
C LYS A 40 -0.91 -10.55 3.30
N LYS A 41 -1.20 -11.03 2.10
CA LYS A 41 -2.45 -11.77 1.86
C LYS A 41 -2.51 -13.05 2.67
N GLY A 42 -1.41 -13.77 2.81
CA GLY A 42 -1.40 -15.02 3.56
C GLY A 42 -1.78 -14.87 5.02
N ARG A 43 -1.50 -13.72 5.60
CA ARG A 43 -1.84 -13.40 6.99
C ARG A 43 -3.03 -12.47 7.09
N ASN A 44 -3.46 -11.93 5.97
CA ASN A 44 -4.58 -10.98 5.88
C ASN A 44 -4.37 -9.79 6.81
N VAL A 45 -3.18 -9.21 6.77
CA VAL A 45 -2.84 -8.05 7.60
C VAL A 45 -2.07 -7.03 6.78
N THR A 46 -2.19 -5.77 7.18
CA THR A 46 -1.40 -4.68 6.63
C THR A 46 -0.31 -4.34 7.64
N THR A 47 0.93 -4.25 7.17
CA THR A 47 2.07 -3.96 8.04
C THR A 47 2.73 -2.65 7.60
N ASP A 48 3.49 -2.04 8.53
CA ASP A 48 4.29 -0.88 8.19
C ASP A 48 5.59 -1.31 7.51
N PHE A 49 6.43 -0.34 7.22
CA PHE A 49 7.71 -0.59 6.57
C PHE A 49 8.60 -1.56 7.37
N TYR A 50 8.46 -1.53 8.69
CA TYR A 50 9.27 -2.37 9.58
C TYR A 50 8.66 -3.75 9.81
N GLY A 51 7.52 -4.05 9.17
CA GLY A 51 6.89 -5.34 9.30
C GLY A 51 5.92 -5.47 10.46
N ARG A 52 5.65 -4.40 11.18
CA ARG A 52 4.70 -4.43 12.30
C ARG A 52 3.28 -4.33 11.78
N VAL A 53 2.39 -5.16 12.34
CA VAL A 53 0.97 -5.16 11.94
C VAL A 53 0.33 -3.87 12.44
N VAL A 54 -0.26 -3.10 11.51
CA VAL A 54 -0.93 -1.85 11.85
C VAL A 54 -2.44 -1.93 11.60
N ALA A 55 -2.90 -2.91 10.81
CA ALA A 55 -4.32 -3.07 10.54
C ALA A 55 -4.60 -4.49 10.07
N SER A 56 -5.84 -4.95 10.27
CA SER A 56 -6.29 -6.21 9.72
C SER A 56 -6.84 -5.96 8.31
N GLY A 57 -6.61 -6.92 7.41
CA GLY A 57 -7.10 -6.82 6.05
C GLY A 57 -6.30 -5.84 5.22
N ASP A 58 -6.83 -5.51 4.06
CA ASP A 58 -6.17 -4.64 3.09
C ASP A 58 -6.56 -3.19 3.38
N GLN A 59 -5.69 -2.48 4.10
CA GLN A 59 -5.92 -1.09 4.52
C GLN A 59 -4.86 -0.13 3.98
N LEU A 60 -4.17 -0.51 2.91
CA LEU A 60 -3.05 0.28 2.41
C LEU A 60 -3.46 1.70 2.01
N THR A 61 -4.54 1.83 1.26
CA THR A 61 -4.96 3.16 0.77
C THR A 61 -5.45 4.03 1.91
N MET A 62 -6.08 3.43 2.92
CA MET A 62 -6.53 4.17 4.07
C MET A 62 -5.34 4.74 4.86
N LEU A 63 -4.28 3.95 5.03
CA LEU A 63 -3.09 4.42 5.73
C LEU A 63 -2.43 5.57 4.99
N LEU A 64 -2.36 5.49 3.66
CA LEU A 64 -1.78 6.56 2.88
C LEU A 64 -2.58 7.85 3.05
N ASN A 65 -3.91 7.75 3.02
CA ASN A 65 -4.77 8.93 3.17
C ASN A 65 -4.72 9.51 4.57
N SER A 66 -4.62 8.67 5.58
CA SER A 66 -4.60 9.15 6.97
C SER A 66 -3.24 9.66 7.41
N GLY A 67 -2.21 9.43 6.63
CA GLY A 67 -0.86 9.90 6.93
C GLY A 67 -0.60 11.36 6.66
N LYS A 68 -1.62 12.09 6.35
CA LYS A 68 -1.47 13.51 6.02
C LYS A 68 -1.31 14.39 7.23
#